data_874b3fecdefc84cc118edd165b54f538
#
_entry.id   874b3fecdefc84cc118edd165b54f538
#
_cell.length_a   1.000
_cell.length_b   1.000
_cell.length_c   1.000
_cell.angle_alpha   90.00
_cell.angle_beta   90.00
_cell.angle_gamma   90.00
#
_symmetry.space_group_name_H-M   'P 1'
#
loop_
_entity.id
_entity.type
_entity.pdbx_description
1 polymer ?
#
loop_
_entity_poly.entity_id
_entity_poly.type
_entity_poly.pdbx_seq_one_letter_code
_entity_poly.pdbx_strand_id
1 'polypeptide(L)'
;MARNALAKEQFVKLIVGAGQASPSPPVGPALGSKGVKSMDFCKVIISVLYLLLTILTGFQEFNARTAHINTGVPIPARVTVRPDRSFAFDLRTPTVTYLLLNAAGVEPRKNRVRGAMKPGHEFCGTVSLKHIYEIAKIKHTETRLSGLSLEGLCKSVMAQAKSIGIKVVA
;
A
#
# COMPACT_ATOMS: atom_id res chain seq x y z
N MET A 1 30.58 27.57 -8.38
CA MET A 1 30.72 26.42 -7.46
C MET A 1 29.38 25.73 -7.33
N ALA A 2 29.16 24.63 -8.01
CA ALA A 2 27.92 23.86 -7.90
C ALA A 2 27.90 23.16 -6.52
N ARG A 3 26.97 23.55 -5.67
CA ARG A 3 26.72 22.85 -4.42
C ARG A 3 26.26 21.43 -4.76
N ASN A 4 27.11 20.45 -4.48
CA ASN A 4 26.70 19.04 -4.44
C ASN A 4 25.55 18.93 -3.42
N ALA A 5 24.31 18.95 -3.92
CA ALA A 5 23.17 18.63 -3.12
C ALA A 5 23.36 17.17 -2.68
N LEU A 6 23.68 16.96 -1.42
CA LEU A 6 23.72 15.65 -0.78
C LEU A 6 22.47 14.89 -1.22
N ALA A 7 22.63 13.83 -1.95
CA ALA A 7 21.53 13.03 -2.47
C ALA A 7 20.73 12.50 -1.28
N LYS A 8 19.56 13.07 -1.04
CA LYS A 8 18.70 12.71 0.08
C LYS A 8 17.96 11.41 -0.23
N GLU A 9 17.75 10.58 0.78
CA GLU A 9 16.86 9.43 0.68
C GLU A 9 15.47 9.86 0.17
N GLN A 10 14.94 9.13 -0.79
CA GLN A 10 13.63 9.41 -1.37
C GLN A 10 12.65 8.31 -0.99
N PHE A 11 11.44 8.71 -0.61
CA PHE A 11 10.38 7.79 -0.23
C PHE A 11 9.31 7.74 -1.30
N VAL A 12 8.91 6.52 -1.67
CA VAL A 12 7.77 6.26 -2.55
C VAL A 12 6.77 5.40 -1.80
N LYS A 13 5.51 5.84 -1.78
CA LYS A 13 4.40 5.07 -1.21
C LYS A 13 3.58 4.49 -2.34
N LEU A 14 3.39 3.17 -2.32
CA LEU A 14 2.65 2.42 -3.33
C LEU A 14 1.60 1.55 -2.66
N ILE A 15 0.51 1.28 -3.36
CA ILE A 15 -0.44 0.23 -2.99
C ILE A 15 -0.39 -0.81 -4.10
N VAL A 16 0.02 -2.02 -3.73
CA VAL A 16 0.22 -3.14 -4.68
C VAL A 16 -0.61 -4.32 -4.20
N GLY A 17 -1.20 -5.06 -5.14
CA GLY A 17 -1.89 -6.31 -4.82
C GLY A 17 -0.90 -7.37 -4.35
N ALA A 18 -1.25 -8.14 -3.32
CA ALA A 18 -0.46 -9.27 -2.85
C ALA A 18 -0.17 -10.25 -4.00
N GLY A 19 1.08 -10.66 -4.18
CA GLY A 19 1.51 -11.56 -5.25
C GLY A 19 1.45 -10.97 -6.65
N GLN A 20 1.15 -9.67 -6.82
CA GLN A 20 0.98 -9.01 -8.12
C GLN A 20 1.99 -7.88 -8.38
N ALA A 21 3.09 -7.83 -7.65
CA ALA A 21 4.13 -6.86 -7.92
C ALA A 21 4.83 -7.18 -9.25
N SER A 22 4.83 -6.21 -10.16
CA SER A 22 5.46 -6.30 -11.47
C SER A 22 6.04 -4.94 -11.87
N PRO A 23 7.01 -4.88 -12.79
CA PRO A 23 7.57 -3.63 -13.28
C PRO A 23 6.59 -2.79 -14.13
N SER A 24 5.41 -3.34 -14.43
CA SER A 24 4.34 -2.63 -15.13
C SER A 24 3.67 -1.56 -14.25
N PRO A 25 2.90 -0.62 -14.83
CA PRO A 25 2.15 0.35 -14.03
C PRO A 25 1.27 -0.34 -12.97
N PRO A 26 1.19 0.22 -11.74
CA PRO A 26 1.60 1.57 -11.31
C PRO A 26 3.02 1.67 -10.73
N VAL A 27 3.75 0.57 -10.57
CA VAL A 27 5.02 0.54 -9.81
C VAL A 27 6.18 1.13 -10.60
N GLY A 28 6.32 0.76 -11.88
CA GLY A 28 7.40 1.21 -12.76
C GLY A 28 7.50 2.74 -12.87
N PRO A 29 6.45 3.46 -13.29
CA PRO A 29 6.48 4.91 -13.42
C PRO A 29 6.71 5.65 -12.12
N ALA A 30 6.20 5.14 -10.99
CA ALA A 30 6.36 5.77 -9.68
C ALA A 30 7.81 5.72 -9.17
N LEU A 31 8.54 4.66 -9.49
CA LEU A 31 9.97 4.54 -9.17
C LEU A 31 10.83 5.30 -10.18
N GLY A 32 10.46 5.29 -11.46
CA GLY A 32 11.16 5.98 -12.54
C GLY A 32 11.18 7.51 -12.38
N SER A 33 10.10 8.11 -11.86
CA SER A 33 10.02 9.57 -11.64
C SER A 33 10.99 10.10 -10.57
N LYS A 34 11.62 9.21 -9.78
CA LYS A 34 12.50 9.57 -8.66
C LYS A 34 13.99 9.46 -8.94
N GLY A 35 14.39 9.55 -10.21
CA GLY A 35 15.80 9.73 -10.57
C GLY A 35 16.43 8.68 -11.47
N VAL A 36 15.63 7.76 -11.98
CA VAL A 36 16.06 6.85 -13.05
C VAL A 36 15.67 7.49 -14.38
N LYS A 37 16.55 8.35 -14.91
CA LYS A 37 16.35 8.98 -16.23
C LYS A 37 16.34 7.90 -17.31
N SER A 38 15.24 7.78 -18.02
CA SER A 38 15.06 6.87 -19.15
C SER A 38 15.98 7.17 -20.35
N MET A 39 16.62 8.34 -20.39
CA MET A 39 17.48 8.77 -21.50
C MET A 39 18.93 8.30 -21.37
N ASP A 40 19.41 7.96 -20.19
CA ASP A 40 20.74 7.34 -20.03
C ASP A 40 20.71 5.82 -20.29
N PHE A 41 19.56 5.33 -20.70
CA PHE A 41 19.27 3.92 -20.96
C PHE A 41 20.12 3.31 -22.09
N CYS A 42 20.58 4.12 -23.03
CA CYS A 42 21.33 3.63 -24.20
C CYS A 42 22.85 3.54 -23.99
N LYS A 43 23.42 4.11 -22.94
CA LYS A 43 24.89 4.15 -22.77
C LYS A 43 25.47 3.14 -21.77
N VAL A 44 24.66 2.47 -20.96
CA VAL A 44 25.17 1.57 -19.92
C VAL A 44 24.33 0.29 -19.83
N ILE A 45 24.38 -0.52 -20.87
CA ILE A 45 23.69 -1.84 -20.90
C ILE A 45 24.11 -2.74 -19.73
N ILE A 46 25.31 -2.64 -19.23
CA ILE A 46 25.81 -3.45 -18.11
C ILE A 46 25.26 -2.96 -16.76
N SER A 47 25.21 -1.66 -16.52
CA SER A 47 24.66 -1.11 -15.27
C SER A 47 23.13 -1.18 -15.21
N VAL A 48 22.46 -1.17 -16.37
CA VAL A 48 21.00 -1.34 -16.48
C VAL A 48 20.60 -2.78 -16.16
N LEU A 49 21.38 -3.77 -16.55
CA LEU A 49 21.13 -5.17 -16.21
C LEU A 49 21.21 -5.38 -14.68
N TYR A 50 22.14 -4.71 -14.00
CA TYR A 50 22.26 -4.77 -12.54
C TYR A 50 21.09 -4.07 -11.84
N LEU A 51 20.66 -2.93 -12.35
CA LEU A 51 19.50 -2.19 -11.83
C LEU A 51 18.18 -2.97 -12.07
N LEU A 52 18.02 -3.57 -13.25
CA LEU A 52 16.87 -4.42 -13.57
C LEU A 52 16.83 -5.65 -12.67
N LEU A 53 17.98 -6.26 -12.38
CA LEU A 53 18.10 -7.41 -11.49
C LEU A 53 17.72 -7.02 -10.05
N THR A 54 18.16 -5.87 -9.54
CA THR A 54 17.81 -5.40 -8.19
C THR A 54 16.32 -5.04 -8.06
N ILE A 55 15.71 -4.46 -9.09
CA ILE A 55 14.26 -4.20 -9.11
C ILE A 55 13.49 -5.52 -9.18
N LEU A 56 13.94 -6.46 -10.00
CA LEU A 56 13.30 -7.78 -10.14
C LEU A 56 13.36 -8.57 -8.82
N THR A 57 14.49 -8.55 -8.11
CA THR A 57 14.60 -9.17 -6.78
C THR A 57 13.66 -8.51 -5.76
N GLY A 58 13.48 -7.18 -5.80
CA GLY A 58 12.53 -6.49 -4.95
C GLY A 58 11.07 -6.90 -5.18
N PHE A 59 10.66 -7.12 -6.42
CA PHE A 59 9.33 -7.66 -6.73
C PHE A 59 9.16 -9.11 -6.29
N GLN A 60 10.18 -9.93 -6.48
CA GLN A 60 10.18 -11.32 -6.00
C GLN A 60 10.12 -11.37 -4.47
N GLU A 61 10.88 -10.55 -3.79
CA GLU A 61 10.87 -10.46 -2.33
C GLU A 61 9.53 -9.93 -1.80
N PHE A 62 8.92 -8.92 -2.45
CA PHE A 62 7.56 -8.48 -2.12
C PHE A 62 6.56 -9.63 -2.27
N ASN A 63 6.56 -10.31 -3.41
CA ASN A 63 5.65 -11.41 -3.68
C ASN A 63 5.88 -12.58 -2.71
N ALA A 64 7.12 -12.90 -2.36
CA ALA A 64 7.45 -13.93 -1.37
C ALA A 64 6.96 -13.56 0.04
N ARG A 65 7.15 -12.30 0.47
CA ARG A 65 6.67 -11.81 1.77
C ARG A 65 5.15 -11.71 1.85
N THR A 66 4.45 -11.62 0.74
CA THR A 66 2.99 -11.55 0.67
C THR A 66 2.33 -12.84 0.24
N ALA A 67 3.10 -13.93 0.07
CA ALA A 67 2.60 -15.24 -0.37
C ALA A 67 1.55 -15.86 0.58
N HIS A 68 1.61 -15.50 1.87
CA HIS A 68 0.65 -15.94 2.88
C HIS A 68 -0.68 -15.17 2.85
N ILE A 69 -0.78 -14.12 2.03
CA ILE A 69 -1.97 -13.30 1.90
C ILE A 69 -2.65 -13.64 0.56
N ASN A 70 -3.98 -13.68 0.56
CA ASN A 70 -4.73 -13.95 -0.66
C ASN A 70 -4.33 -12.98 -1.79
N THR A 71 -4.13 -13.50 -2.99
CA THR A 71 -3.72 -12.72 -4.16
C THR A 71 -4.70 -11.58 -4.46
N GLY A 72 -4.16 -10.40 -4.79
CA GLY A 72 -4.96 -9.22 -5.11
C GLY A 72 -5.37 -8.34 -3.92
N VAL A 73 -5.11 -8.75 -2.68
CA VAL A 73 -5.35 -7.89 -1.50
C VAL A 73 -4.45 -6.65 -1.58
N PRO A 74 -4.99 -5.42 -1.49
CA PRO A 74 -4.20 -4.19 -1.60
C PRO A 74 -3.33 -3.98 -0.36
N ILE A 75 -2.04 -4.14 -0.53
CA ILE A 75 -1.03 -3.96 0.51
C ILE A 75 -0.28 -2.65 0.27
N PRO A 76 -0.30 -1.71 1.23
CA PRO A 76 0.54 -0.52 1.16
C PRO A 76 2.00 -0.89 1.40
N ALA A 77 2.88 -0.46 0.49
CA ALA A 77 4.32 -0.59 0.61
C ALA A 77 4.97 0.81 0.62
N ARG A 78 5.96 0.99 1.49
CA ARG A 78 6.83 2.17 1.50
C ARG A 78 8.20 1.74 0.98
N VAL A 79 8.59 2.28 -0.16
CA VAL A 79 9.91 2.05 -0.74
C VAL A 79 10.81 3.24 -0.43
N THR A 80 11.95 2.99 0.19
CA THR A 80 13.00 3.97 0.44
C THR A 80 14.10 3.75 -0.58
N VAL A 81 14.37 4.74 -1.41
CA VAL A 81 15.47 4.74 -2.37
C VAL A 81 16.62 5.54 -1.80
N ARG A 82 17.78 4.91 -1.66
CA ARG A 82 19.01 5.53 -1.17
C ARG A 82 19.81 6.17 -2.31
N PRO A 83 20.74 7.07 -2.00
CA PRO A 83 21.62 7.71 -2.99
C PRO A 83 22.49 6.72 -3.77
N ASP A 84 22.88 5.61 -3.15
CA ASP A 84 23.64 4.50 -3.74
C ASP A 84 22.80 3.62 -4.67
N ARG A 85 21.55 4.02 -4.96
CA ARG A 85 20.56 3.29 -5.77
C ARG A 85 20.08 1.97 -5.16
N SER A 86 20.46 1.68 -3.95
CA SER A 86 19.84 0.57 -3.19
C SER A 86 18.45 0.97 -2.75
N PHE A 87 17.58 -0.02 -2.54
CA PHE A 87 16.23 0.21 -2.03
C PHE A 87 15.95 -0.68 -0.81
N ALA A 88 15.15 -0.15 0.08
CA ALA A 88 14.54 -0.89 1.16
C ALA A 88 13.03 -0.71 1.07
N PHE A 89 12.25 -1.75 1.39
CA PHE A 89 10.80 -1.63 1.42
C PHE A 89 10.25 -2.12 2.75
N ASP A 90 9.23 -1.41 3.20
CA ASP A 90 8.47 -1.70 4.41
C ASP A 90 7.03 -2.03 4.02
N LEU A 91 6.57 -3.22 4.41
CA LEU A 91 5.22 -3.70 4.14
C LEU A 91 4.30 -3.36 5.30
N ARG A 92 3.09 -2.96 4.97
CA ARG A 92 2.03 -2.70 5.94
C ARG A 92 0.93 -3.73 5.83
N THR A 93 0.09 -3.77 6.84
CA THR A 93 -1.14 -4.59 6.80
C THR A 93 -2.09 -4.05 5.71
N PRO A 94 -3.01 -4.87 5.19
CA PRO A 94 -3.97 -4.45 4.18
C PRO A 94 -4.70 -3.16 4.54
N THR A 95 -5.17 -2.42 3.53
CA THR A 95 -5.85 -1.13 3.77
C THR A 95 -7.12 -1.31 4.59
N VAL A 96 -7.39 -0.40 5.53
CA VAL A 96 -8.62 -0.42 6.36
C VAL A 96 -9.88 -0.42 5.49
N THR A 97 -9.86 0.35 4.39
CA THR A 97 -10.97 0.39 3.43
C THR A 97 -11.29 -1.00 2.86
N TYR A 98 -10.26 -1.75 2.47
CA TYR A 98 -10.44 -3.12 1.96
C TYR A 98 -11.01 -4.04 3.03
N LEU A 99 -10.46 -4.00 4.25
CA LEU A 99 -10.94 -4.83 5.37
C LEU A 99 -12.41 -4.52 5.72
N LEU A 100 -12.78 -3.24 5.75
CA LEU A 100 -14.16 -2.81 6.04
C LEU A 100 -15.14 -3.23 4.94
N LEU A 101 -14.79 -3.04 3.67
CA LEU A 101 -15.66 -3.41 2.54
C LEU A 101 -15.82 -4.93 2.44
N ASN A 102 -14.77 -5.69 2.73
CA ASN A 102 -14.81 -7.14 2.78
C ASN A 102 -15.67 -7.64 3.95
N ALA A 103 -15.51 -7.06 5.16
CA ALA A 103 -16.34 -7.38 6.33
C ALA A 103 -17.81 -7.02 6.12
N ALA A 104 -18.10 -5.99 5.33
CA ALA A 104 -19.45 -5.58 4.95
C ALA A 104 -20.07 -6.44 3.83
N GLY A 105 -19.32 -7.38 3.25
CA GLY A 105 -19.78 -8.24 2.15
C GLY A 105 -20.08 -7.49 0.85
N VAL A 106 -19.41 -6.36 0.60
CA VAL A 106 -19.66 -5.55 -0.59
C VAL A 106 -19.07 -6.22 -1.83
N GLU A 107 -19.92 -6.52 -2.81
CA GLU A 107 -19.50 -7.15 -4.04
C GLU A 107 -18.59 -6.23 -4.89
N PRO A 108 -17.54 -6.78 -5.52
CA PRO A 108 -16.66 -6.01 -6.38
C PRO A 108 -17.36 -5.59 -7.68
N ARG A 109 -17.34 -4.29 -7.97
CA ARG A 109 -17.80 -3.74 -9.25
C ARG A 109 -16.60 -3.50 -10.17
N LYS A 110 -16.59 -4.09 -11.37
CA LYS A 110 -15.47 -3.97 -12.34
C LYS A 110 -14.11 -4.31 -11.71
N ASN A 111 -14.01 -5.46 -11.05
CA ASN A 111 -12.81 -5.96 -10.35
C ASN A 111 -12.27 -5.04 -9.24
N ARG A 112 -13.07 -4.10 -8.73
CA ARG A 112 -12.70 -3.24 -7.61
C ARG A 112 -13.83 -3.14 -6.61
N VAL A 113 -13.51 -3.32 -5.33
CA VAL A 113 -14.46 -3.07 -4.25
C VAL A 113 -14.51 -1.57 -4.00
N ARG A 114 -15.70 -0.97 -4.03
CA ARG A 114 -15.91 0.47 -3.86
C ARG A 114 -16.96 0.74 -2.79
N GLY A 115 -16.77 1.82 -2.04
CA GLY A 115 -17.76 2.34 -1.11
C GLY A 115 -18.95 3.02 -1.81
N ALA A 116 -19.85 3.62 -1.04
CA ALA A 116 -20.99 4.37 -1.53
C ALA A 116 -20.54 5.58 -2.37
N MET A 117 -21.34 5.96 -3.38
CA MET A 117 -21.05 7.14 -4.19
C MET A 117 -21.29 8.45 -3.43
N LYS A 118 -22.31 8.46 -2.57
CA LYS A 118 -22.64 9.61 -1.71
C LYS A 118 -22.65 9.17 -0.24
N PRO A 119 -21.47 9.07 0.42
CA PRO A 119 -21.37 8.70 1.83
C PRO A 119 -22.17 9.67 2.69
N GLY A 120 -22.94 9.13 3.64
CA GLY A 120 -23.86 9.92 4.49
C GLY A 120 -25.30 9.91 4.01
N HIS A 121 -25.57 9.73 2.73
CA HIS A 121 -26.91 9.54 2.16
C HIS A 121 -27.16 8.09 1.74
N GLU A 122 -26.12 7.42 1.26
CA GLU A 122 -26.19 6.03 0.80
C GLU A 122 -25.31 5.14 1.69
N PHE A 123 -25.79 3.93 1.95
CA PHE A 123 -25.02 2.90 2.65
C PHE A 123 -24.79 1.73 1.71
N CYS A 124 -23.54 1.28 1.63
CA CYS A 124 -23.14 0.12 0.82
C CYS A 124 -23.13 -1.19 1.59
N GLY A 125 -23.21 -1.14 2.92
CA GLY A 125 -23.21 -2.33 3.76
C GLY A 125 -23.26 -2.00 5.25
N THR A 126 -23.26 -3.04 6.08
CA THR A 126 -23.26 -2.94 7.54
C THR A 126 -22.12 -3.74 8.15
N VAL A 127 -21.54 -3.24 9.23
CA VAL A 127 -20.43 -3.91 9.95
C VAL A 127 -20.72 -3.82 11.46
N SER A 128 -20.49 -4.90 12.20
CA SER A 128 -20.65 -4.91 13.65
C SER A 128 -19.43 -4.29 14.36
N LEU A 129 -19.63 -3.86 15.60
CA LEU A 129 -18.55 -3.36 16.47
C LEU A 129 -17.44 -4.41 16.67
N LYS A 130 -17.78 -5.70 16.66
CA LYS A 130 -16.78 -6.79 16.76
C LYS A 130 -15.80 -6.78 15.58
N HIS A 131 -16.29 -6.60 14.35
CA HIS A 131 -15.43 -6.48 13.17
C HIS A 131 -14.54 -5.24 13.24
N ILE A 132 -15.07 -4.10 13.73
CA ILE A 132 -14.29 -2.87 13.95
C ILE A 132 -13.12 -3.13 14.90
N TYR A 133 -13.39 -3.83 16.01
CA TYR A 133 -12.38 -4.20 16.99
C TYR A 133 -11.28 -5.09 16.40
N GLU A 134 -11.64 -6.13 15.66
CA GLU A 134 -10.67 -7.02 15.03
C GLU A 134 -9.82 -6.29 13.96
N ILE A 135 -10.44 -5.41 13.17
CA ILE A 135 -9.70 -4.58 12.21
C ILE A 135 -8.72 -3.65 12.93
N ALA A 136 -9.15 -3.03 14.04
CA ALA A 136 -8.28 -2.18 14.84
C ALA A 136 -7.11 -2.97 15.44
N LYS A 137 -7.34 -4.20 15.91
CA LYS A 137 -6.31 -5.10 16.43
C LYS A 137 -5.27 -5.45 15.35
N ILE A 138 -5.71 -5.81 14.13
CA ILE A 138 -4.83 -6.04 12.99
C ILE A 138 -3.98 -4.79 12.70
N LYS A 139 -4.59 -3.60 12.75
CA LYS A 139 -3.88 -2.34 12.50
C LYS A 139 -2.92 -1.94 13.62
N HIS A 140 -3.21 -2.32 14.83
CA HIS A 140 -2.34 -2.05 15.98
C HIS A 140 -0.99 -2.80 15.89
N THR A 141 -0.90 -3.90 15.15
CA THR A 141 0.37 -4.61 14.90
C THR A 141 1.38 -3.81 14.06
N GLU A 142 0.92 -2.76 13.34
CA GLU A 142 1.84 -1.89 12.60
C GLU A 142 2.67 -1.03 13.57
N THR A 143 4.00 -1.05 13.42
CA THR A 143 4.94 -0.27 14.25
C THR A 143 4.58 1.22 14.31
N ARG A 144 4.05 1.77 13.21
CA ARG A 144 3.61 3.16 13.12
C ARG A 144 2.42 3.49 14.02
N LEU A 145 1.56 2.53 14.29
CA LEU A 145 0.30 2.70 15.04
C LEU A 145 0.38 2.11 16.46
N SER A 146 1.48 1.45 16.81
CA SER A 146 1.67 0.80 18.11
C SER A 146 1.62 1.77 19.30
N GLY A 147 1.92 3.05 19.07
CA GLY A 147 1.82 4.10 20.10
C GLY A 147 0.41 4.65 20.36
N LEU A 148 -0.59 4.22 19.55
CA LEU A 148 -1.97 4.67 19.73
C LEU A 148 -2.74 3.70 20.62
N SER A 149 -3.69 4.22 21.42
CA SER A 149 -4.60 3.37 22.16
C SER A 149 -5.52 2.59 21.21
N LEU A 150 -5.83 1.34 21.56
CA LEU A 150 -6.72 0.50 20.75
C LEU A 150 -8.12 1.13 20.61
N GLU A 151 -8.60 1.81 21.66
CA GLU A 151 -9.84 2.57 21.62
C GLU A 151 -9.80 3.70 20.58
N GLY A 152 -8.71 4.47 20.54
CA GLY A 152 -8.49 5.52 19.54
C GLY A 152 -8.49 4.97 18.11
N LEU A 153 -7.87 3.79 17.92
CA LEU A 153 -7.89 3.08 16.63
C LEU A 153 -9.29 2.64 16.25
N CYS A 154 -10.07 2.09 17.18
CA CYS A 154 -11.48 1.71 16.93
C CYS A 154 -12.30 2.92 16.50
N LYS A 155 -12.18 4.07 17.20
CA LYS A 155 -12.84 5.32 16.82
C LYS A 155 -12.44 5.79 15.43
N SER A 156 -11.16 5.67 15.08
CA SER A 156 -10.65 6.00 13.74
C SER A 156 -11.23 5.08 12.66
N VAL A 157 -11.29 3.76 12.90
CA VAL A 157 -11.89 2.79 11.97
C VAL A 157 -13.39 3.03 11.79
N MET A 158 -14.13 3.36 12.87
CA MET A 158 -15.54 3.74 12.79
C MET A 158 -15.76 5.00 11.94
N ALA A 159 -14.92 6.02 12.12
CA ALA A 159 -14.98 7.24 11.30
C ALA A 159 -14.72 6.95 9.83
N GLN A 160 -13.75 6.06 9.53
CA GLN A 160 -13.50 5.60 8.16
C GLN A 160 -14.67 4.81 7.59
N ALA A 161 -15.32 3.92 8.35
CA ALA A 161 -16.53 3.20 7.93
C ALA A 161 -17.63 4.19 7.52
N LYS A 162 -17.88 5.23 8.33
CA LYS A 162 -18.84 6.29 8.01
C LYS A 162 -18.47 7.03 6.71
N SER A 163 -17.20 7.36 6.49
CA SER A 163 -16.73 8.05 5.28
C SER A 163 -16.81 7.19 4.01
N ILE A 164 -16.84 5.87 4.13
CA ILE A 164 -16.99 4.92 3.02
C ILE A 164 -18.48 4.65 2.70
N GLY A 165 -19.37 4.97 3.64
CA GLY A 165 -20.79 4.67 3.54
C GLY A 165 -21.15 3.30 4.10
N ILE A 166 -20.46 2.85 5.14
CA ILE A 166 -20.77 1.62 5.88
C ILE A 166 -21.43 1.99 7.20
N LYS A 167 -22.57 1.38 7.48
CA LYS A 167 -23.27 1.57 8.75
C LYS A 167 -22.67 0.64 9.80
N VAL A 168 -22.25 1.20 10.94
CA VAL A 168 -21.78 0.41 12.08
C VAL A 168 -22.99 0.09 12.97
N VAL A 169 -23.15 -1.18 13.30
CA VAL A 169 -24.21 -1.68 14.18
C VAL A 169 -23.59 -2.35 15.41
N ALA A 170 -24.32 -2.35 16.52
CA ALA A 170 -23.85 -2.97 17.76
C ALA A 170 -23.73 -4.49 17.63
#